data_5d973d3d5e6ca33905e8ff80e2e92a8e
#
_entry.id   5d973d3d5e6ca33905e8ff80e2e92a8e
#
_cell.length_a   1.000
_cell.length_b   1.000
_cell.length_c   1.000
_cell.angle_alpha   90.00
_cell.angle_beta   90.00
_cell.angle_gamma   90.00
#
_symmetry.space_group_name_H-M   'P 1'
#
loop_
_entity.id
_entity.type
_entity.pdbx_description
1 polymer ?
#
loop_
_entity_poly.entity_id
_entity_poly.type
_entity_poly.pdbx_seq_one_letter_code
_entity_poly.pdbx_strand_id
1 'polypeptide(L)'
;MIQVPFYKGQEYGYQYKNVYEKLHNFERFEGNSDVIFLGDSVGWAAFSPAELWRDIGVSSYNLCTSGQWLMDTKAIVNHLNNQMPKIMVLEGSMLFEHPNKFKNIFAKYLPLFHYHDFYRFSFGTKSYLEKTLGFDSSDAVQAYTNGESYMSQTTKNDEMKQDSLKYLDYILAKCKENNTEVVIVTLPNSIGWNSSRNAYLNNLCKDRNIPFIDFNLLLNDVNFDWQTDTRDAGEHMNNSGSEKIMNYLAHYFQENYHLIDCRNNVNYQLWNEMFGKGE
;
A
#
# COMPACT_ATOMS: atom_id res chain seq x y z
N MET A 1 11.78 16.66 25.04
CA MET A 1 10.54 16.34 24.25
C MET A 1 10.63 16.76 22.77
N ILE A 2 11.30 17.85 22.40
CA ILE A 2 11.46 18.32 21.00
C ILE A 2 12.45 17.43 20.20
N GLN A 3 13.42 16.81 20.83
CA GLN A 3 14.44 15.98 20.14
C GLN A 3 13.90 14.63 19.63
N VAL A 4 12.87 14.06 20.26
CA VAL A 4 12.34 12.74 19.88
C VAL A 4 11.65 12.74 18.51
N PRO A 5 10.76 13.69 18.20
CA PRO A 5 10.21 13.80 16.86
C PRO A 5 11.27 14.09 15.77
N PHE A 6 12.28 14.91 16.11
CA PHE A 6 13.37 15.27 15.21
C PHE A 6 14.22 14.04 14.84
N TYR A 7 14.61 13.25 15.83
CA TYR A 7 15.38 12.03 15.62
C TYR A 7 14.59 10.97 14.84
N LYS A 8 13.32 10.75 15.20
CA LYS A 8 12.46 9.80 14.52
C LYS A 8 12.12 10.21 13.07
N GLY A 9 11.98 11.51 12.78
CA GLY A 9 11.77 11.99 11.41
C GLY A 9 12.94 11.70 10.47
N GLN A 10 14.18 11.62 10.99
CA GLN A 10 15.33 11.18 10.21
C GLN A 10 15.31 9.67 9.93
N GLU A 11 14.71 8.89 10.81
CA GLU A 11 14.59 7.44 10.70
C GLU A 11 13.48 7.04 9.69
N TYR A 12 12.33 7.71 9.75
CA TYR A 12 11.13 7.34 8.99
C TYR A 12 10.92 8.07 7.65
N GLY A 13 11.79 8.98 7.26
CA GLY A 13 11.72 9.67 5.97
C GLY A 13 10.75 10.85 5.91
N TYR A 14 10.24 11.15 4.71
CA TYR A 14 9.45 12.36 4.45
C TYR A 14 8.05 12.33 5.08
N GLN A 15 7.36 11.20 5.00
CA GLN A 15 6.00 11.02 5.50
C GLN A 15 5.96 10.57 6.98
N TYR A 16 6.98 10.94 7.74
CA TYR A 16 7.18 10.50 9.11
C TYR A 16 5.90 10.44 9.96
N LYS A 17 5.07 11.49 9.94
CA LYS A 17 3.86 11.53 10.77
C LYS A 17 2.89 10.41 10.41
N ASN A 18 2.55 10.29 9.12
CA ASN A 18 1.57 9.30 8.65
C ASN A 18 2.11 7.87 8.85
N VAL A 19 3.37 7.66 8.50
CA VAL A 19 4.07 6.39 8.69
C VAL A 19 4.13 6.01 10.16
N TYR A 20 4.51 6.95 11.04
CA TYR A 20 4.60 6.70 12.48
C TYR A 20 3.24 6.34 13.10
N GLU A 21 2.19 7.07 12.76
CA GLU A 21 0.83 6.78 13.25
C GLU A 21 0.37 5.38 12.81
N LYS A 22 0.61 5.00 11.56
CA LYS A 22 0.28 3.67 11.04
C LYS A 22 1.08 2.56 11.72
N LEU A 23 2.38 2.72 11.87
CA LEU A 23 3.24 1.76 12.56
C LEU A 23 2.86 1.62 14.03
N HIS A 24 2.58 2.72 14.71
CA HIS A 24 2.14 2.68 16.10
C HIS A 24 0.82 1.93 16.29
N ASN A 25 -0.13 2.12 15.37
CA ASN A 25 -1.39 1.37 15.38
C ASN A 25 -1.15 -0.11 15.05
N PHE A 26 -0.26 -0.42 14.11
CA PHE A 26 0.14 -1.78 13.78
C PHE A 26 0.79 -2.51 14.97
N GLU A 27 1.72 -1.84 15.68
CA GLU A 27 2.37 -2.40 16.88
C GLU A 27 1.37 -2.68 18.02
N ARG A 28 0.34 -1.84 18.17
CA ARG A 28 -0.73 -2.04 19.15
C ARG A 28 -1.69 -3.14 18.76
N PHE A 29 -1.73 -3.48 17.49
CA PHE A 29 -2.49 -4.59 16.98
C PHE A 29 -1.67 -5.87 17.20
N GLU A 30 -1.95 -6.60 18.28
CA GLU A 30 -1.19 -7.80 18.73
C GLU A 30 -1.32 -9.00 17.78
N GLY A 31 -1.76 -8.78 16.55
CA GLY A 31 -1.95 -9.81 15.54
C GLY A 31 -0.76 -9.97 14.61
N ASN A 32 -0.37 -11.21 14.32
CA ASN A 32 0.52 -11.49 13.20
C ASN A 32 -0.24 -11.26 11.89
N SER A 33 0.33 -10.47 11.00
CA SER A 33 -0.22 -10.26 9.65
C SER A 33 0.56 -11.12 8.66
N ASP A 34 -0.14 -12.05 8.01
CA ASP A 34 0.45 -12.90 6.97
C ASP A 34 0.73 -12.11 5.68
N VAL A 35 -0.07 -11.07 5.43
CA VAL A 35 0.08 -10.16 4.29
C VAL A 35 0.17 -8.72 4.77
N ILE A 36 1.16 -7.98 4.31
CA ILE A 36 1.27 -6.53 4.52
C ILE A 36 1.25 -5.82 3.18
N PHE A 37 0.39 -4.79 3.09
CA PHE A 37 0.29 -3.91 1.94
C PHE A 37 1.07 -2.62 2.18
N LEU A 38 1.90 -2.22 1.22
CA LEU A 38 2.71 -1.01 1.24
C LEU A 38 2.51 -0.23 -0.06
N GLY A 39 2.25 1.04 0.06
CA GLY A 39 1.96 1.90 -1.07
C GLY A 39 1.59 3.32 -0.64
N ASP A 40 1.22 4.13 -1.61
CA ASP A 40 0.72 5.48 -1.37
C ASP A 40 -0.79 5.50 -1.08
N SER A 41 -1.45 6.64 -1.36
CA SER A 41 -2.88 6.79 -1.13
C SER A 41 -3.74 5.89 -2.04
N VAL A 42 -3.23 5.45 -3.18
CA VAL A 42 -3.94 4.54 -4.08
C VAL A 42 -4.07 3.16 -3.43
N GLY A 43 -2.97 2.62 -2.89
CA GLY A 43 -2.99 1.38 -2.12
C GLY A 43 -3.74 1.52 -0.79
N TRP A 44 -3.71 2.71 -0.18
CA TRP A 44 -4.46 2.98 1.05
C TRP A 44 -5.97 2.85 0.84
N ALA A 45 -6.48 3.29 -0.31
CA ALA A 45 -7.89 3.24 -0.68
C ALA A 45 -8.33 1.89 -1.29
N ALA A 46 -7.37 0.98 -1.59
CA ALA A 46 -7.65 -0.25 -2.32
C ALA A 46 -7.53 -1.52 -1.49
N PHE A 47 -6.48 -1.62 -0.68
CA PHE A 47 -6.18 -2.87 0.00
C PHE A 47 -6.95 -2.98 1.32
N SER A 48 -8.09 -3.68 1.29
CA SER A 48 -8.96 -3.92 2.44
C SER A 48 -8.59 -5.22 3.16
N PRO A 49 -8.07 -5.17 4.40
CA PRO A 49 -7.82 -6.38 5.19
C PRO A 49 -9.09 -7.16 5.51
N ALA A 50 -10.23 -6.47 5.63
CA ALA A 50 -11.51 -7.10 5.91
C ALA A 50 -11.94 -8.05 4.79
N GLU A 51 -11.78 -7.63 3.53
CA GLU A 51 -12.15 -8.46 2.37
C GLU A 51 -11.27 -9.71 2.32
N LEU A 52 -9.94 -9.57 2.46
CA LEU A 52 -9.04 -10.72 2.46
C LEU A 52 -9.36 -11.72 3.59
N TRP A 53 -9.74 -11.21 4.76
CA TRP A 53 -10.17 -12.06 5.87
C TRP A 53 -11.47 -12.80 5.56
N ARG A 54 -12.49 -12.11 5.03
CA ARG A 54 -13.79 -12.73 4.69
C ARG A 54 -13.64 -13.78 3.62
N ASP A 55 -12.88 -13.49 2.58
CA ASP A 55 -12.74 -14.39 1.42
C ASP A 55 -11.95 -15.65 1.77
N ILE A 56 -10.77 -15.50 2.36
CA ILE A 56 -9.82 -16.62 2.53
C ILE A 56 -9.29 -16.81 3.96
N GLY A 57 -9.75 -16.03 4.93
CA GLY A 57 -9.33 -16.15 6.34
C GLY A 57 -7.87 -15.79 6.60
N VAL A 58 -7.27 -14.98 5.75
CA VAL A 58 -5.87 -14.58 5.85
C VAL A 58 -5.74 -13.23 6.55
N SER A 59 -4.90 -13.18 7.58
CA SER A 59 -4.61 -11.95 8.31
C SER A 59 -3.77 -10.99 7.48
N SER A 60 -4.16 -9.71 7.44
CA SER A 60 -3.41 -8.70 6.71
C SER A 60 -3.48 -7.32 7.35
N TYR A 61 -2.59 -6.42 6.97
CA TYR A 61 -2.60 -5.04 7.43
C TYR A 61 -2.22 -4.08 6.31
N ASN A 62 -2.95 -2.96 6.20
CA ASN A 62 -2.66 -1.93 5.22
C ASN A 62 -1.78 -0.84 5.83
N LEU A 63 -0.47 -0.87 5.51
CA LEU A 63 0.53 0.13 5.90
C LEU A 63 0.77 1.20 4.81
N CYS A 64 -0.09 1.28 3.79
CA CYS A 64 -0.04 2.36 2.82
C CYS A 64 -0.37 3.70 3.48
N THR A 65 0.27 4.79 3.04
CA THR A 65 0.01 6.14 3.55
C THR A 65 -0.07 7.15 2.42
N SER A 66 -0.83 8.25 2.61
CA SER A 66 -0.92 9.29 1.59
C SER A 66 0.46 9.84 1.23
N GLY A 67 0.82 9.78 -0.06
CA GLY A 67 2.08 10.28 -0.59
C GLY A 67 3.32 9.52 -0.08
N GLN A 68 3.19 8.24 0.22
CA GLN A 68 4.31 7.38 0.61
C GLN A 68 5.26 7.17 -0.58
N TRP A 69 6.55 7.16 -0.30
CA TRP A 69 7.60 6.86 -1.26
C TRP A 69 8.41 5.64 -0.84
N LEU A 70 9.23 5.11 -1.74
CA LEU A 70 10.09 3.96 -1.43
C LEU A 70 11.06 4.21 -0.26
N MET A 71 11.43 5.45 0.02
CA MET A 71 12.22 5.79 1.20
C MET A 71 11.43 5.55 2.49
N ASP A 72 10.15 5.93 2.51
CA ASP A 72 9.25 5.68 3.65
C ASP A 72 8.96 4.19 3.78
N THR A 73 8.72 3.50 2.66
CA THR A 73 8.54 2.05 2.61
C THR A 73 9.74 1.30 3.18
N LYS A 74 10.96 1.71 2.83
CA LYS A 74 12.20 1.17 3.41
C LYS A 74 12.23 1.35 4.94
N ALA A 75 11.83 2.52 5.44
CA ALA A 75 11.78 2.78 6.87
C ALA A 75 10.74 1.87 7.57
N ILE A 76 9.57 1.66 6.97
CA ILE A 76 8.55 0.73 7.45
C ILE A 76 9.13 -0.70 7.52
N VAL A 77 9.73 -1.18 6.44
CA VAL A 77 10.31 -2.54 6.37
C VAL A 77 11.39 -2.75 7.42
N ASN A 78 12.21 -1.74 7.69
CA ASN A 78 13.19 -1.81 8.78
C ASN A 78 12.54 -1.89 10.16
N HIS A 79 11.41 -1.24 10.34
CA HIS A 79 10.68 -1.24 11.59
C HIS A 79 9.99 -2.57 11.87
N LEU A 80 9.52 -3.27 10.82
CA LEU A 80 8.85 -4.56 10.97
C LEU A 80 9.72 -5.64 11.62
N ASN A 81 11.04 -5.62 11.43
CA ASN A 81 11.98 -6.57 12.07
C ASN A 81 11.47 -8.03 12.11
N ASN A 82 11.10 -8.50 13.31
CA ASN A 82 10.60 -9.85 13.54
C ASN A 82 9.11 -10.05 13.18
N GLN A 83 8.44 -9.01 12.71
CA GLN A 83 7.03 -9.02 12.28
C GLN A 83 6.90 -8.98 10.75
N MET A 84 7.93 -9.45 10.04
CA MET A 84 7.87 -9.54 8.58
C MET A 84 6.77 -10.52 8.15
N PRO A 85 5.93 -10.14 7.16
CA PRO A 85 4.83 -10.98 6.69
C PRO A 85 5.33 -12.16 5.85
N LYS A 86 4.45 -13.11 5.54
CA LYS A 86 4.71 -14.11 4.52
C LYS A 86 4.72 -13.49 3.12
N ILE A 87 3.80 -12.56 2.87
CA ILE A 87 3.70 -11.83 1.60
C ILE A 87 3.72 -10.33 1.86
N MET A 88 4.58 -9.63 1.13
CA MET A 88 4.60 -8.17 1.07
C MET A 88 4.10 -7.71 -0.30
N VAL A 89 3.00 -6.98 -0.32
CA VAL A 89 2.46 -6.39 -1.53
C VAL A 89 2.93 -4.95 -1.63
N LEU A 90 3.61 -4.61 -2.74
CA LEU A 90 4.03 -3.24 -3.04
C LEU A 90 3.13 -2.66 -4.13
N GLU A 91 2.49 -1.54 -3.84
CA GLU A 91 1.74 -0.79 -4.84
C GLU A 91 2.70 -0.17 -5.85
N GLY A 92 2.48 -0.42 -7.13
CA GLY A 92 3.46 -0.17 -8.17
C GLY A 92 3.57 1.29 -8.63
N SER A 93 2.52 2.12 -8.53
CA SER A 93 2.60 3.53 -8.92
C SER A 93 3.54 4.32 -8.00
N MET A 94 3.57 3.99 -6.71
CA MET A 94 4.49 4.55 -5.72
C MET A 94 5.96 4.43 -6.15
N LEU A 95 6.32 3.40 -6.93
CA LEU A 95 7.72 3.15 -7.34
C LEU A 95 8.29 4.26 -8.24
N PHE A 96 7.40 4.97 -8.96
CA PHE A 96 7.76 6.10 -9.82
C PHE A 96 7.72 7.44 -9.10
N GLU A 97 7.12 7.48 -7.92
CA GLU A 97 7.02 8.70 -7.15
C GLU A 97 8.33 9.04 -6.44
N HIS A 98 8.62 10.34 -6.37
CA HIS A 98 9.80 10.83 -5.67
C HIS A 98 9.61 12.26 -5.21
N PRO A 99 10.23 12.58 -4.07
CA PRO A 99 10.16 13.91 -3.53
C PRO A 99 10.81 14.92 -4.47
N ASN A 100 10.23 16.11 -4.56
CA ASN A 100 10.93 17.24 -5.11
C ASN A 100 12.24 17.44 -4.31
N LYS A 101 13.38 17.72 -5.02
CA LYS A 101 14.71 17.89 -4.40
C LYS A 101 14.70 18.86 -3.21
N PHE A 102 13.92 19.95 -3.30
CA PHE A 102 13.77 20.91 -2.20
C PHE A 102 13.03 20.30 -1.01
N LYS A 103 11.94 19.57 -1.22
CA LYS A 103 11.22 18.89 -0.15
C LYS A 103 12.09 17.86 0.57
N ASN A 104 12.95 17.14 -0.15
CA ASN A 104 13.92 16.21 0.45
C ASN A 104 14.96 16.90 1.31
N ILE A 105 15.50 18.04 0.86
CA ILE A 105 16.46 18.84 1.63
C ILE A 105 15.79 19.36 2.90
N PHE A 106 14.57 19.90 2.80
CA PHE A 106 13.81 20.38 3.94
C PHE A 106 13.48 19.25 4.94
N ALA A 107 13.02 18.11 4.45
CA ALA A 107 12.73 16.97 5.33
C ALA A 107 13.98 16.46 6.05
N LYS A 108 15.12 16.42 5.37
CA LYS A 108 16.38 15.90 5.90
C LYS A 108 17.10 16.84 6.85
N TYR A 109 17.09 18.16 6.57
CA TYR A 109 17.92 19.13 7.28
C TYR A 109 17.14 20.17 8.10
N LEU A 110 15.84 20.34 7.82
CA LEU A 110 14.98 21.28 8.52
C LEU A 110 13.63 20.65 8.92
N PRO A 111 13.65 19.56 9.71
CA PRO A 111 12.43 18.85 10.10
C PRO A 111 11.43 19.74 10.86
N LEU A 112 11.89 20.84 11.47
CA LEU A 112 11.02 21.79 12.18
C LEU A 112 9.92 22.38 11.27
N PHE A 113 10.21 22.63 9.99
CA PHE A 113 9.21 23.15 9.04
C PHE A 113 8.23 22.06 8.59
N HIS A 114 8.65 20.80 8.65
CA HIS A 114 7.79 19.65 8.37
C HIS A 114 6.80 19.41 9.52
N TYR A 115 7.15 19.80 10.72
CA TYR A 115 6.34 19.72 11.94
C TYR A 115 5.54 20.99 12.23
N HIS A 116 5.36 21.88 11.27
CA HIS A 116 4.52 23.08 11.41
C HIS A 116 3.08 22.73 11.84
N ASP A 117 2.61 21.51 11.54
CA ASP A 117 1.34 20.95 12.00
C ASP A 117 1.41 20.24 13.36
N PHE A 118 2.54 20.32 14.07
CA PHE A 118 2.71 19.65 15.36
C PHE A 118 1.67 20.06 16.42
N TYR A 119 1.15 21.29 16.36
CA TYR A 119 0.06 21.75 17.24
C TYR A 119 -1.34 21.36 16.71
N ARG A 120 -1.45 20.84 15.48
CA ARG A 120 -2.64 20.17 14.97
C ARG A 120 -2.66 18.68 15.29
N PHE A 121 -1.81 18.22 16.18
CA PHE A 121 -1.99 16.93 16.83
C PHE A 121 -3.36 16.95 17.51
N SER A 122 -4.40 16.66 16.73
CA SER A 122 -5.63 16.17 17.31
C SER A 122 -5.24 14.86 17.96
N PHE A 123 -5.31 14.81 19.28
CA PHE A 123 -5.23 13.58 20.08
C PHE A 123 -6.38 12.60 19.78
N GLY A 124 -7.15 12.83 18.72
CA GLY A 124 -8.06 11.89 18.14
C GLY A 124 -7.29 11.02 17.15
N THR A 125 -6.73 9.92 17.63
CA THR A 125 -6.49 8.77 16.78
C THR A 125 -7.74 8.63 15.90
N LYS A 126 -7.54 8.55 14.60
CA LYS A 126 -8.65 8.20 13.71
C LYS A 126 -9.03 6.76 14.07
N SER A 127 -9.89 6.58 15.07
CA SER A 127 -10.30 5.27 15.61
C SER A 127 -10.87 4.34 14.52
N TYR A 128 -11.26 4.91 13.37
CA TYR A 128 -11.70 4.12 12.23
C TYR A 128 -10.55 3.34 11.58
N LEU A 129 -9.30 3.85 11.57
CA LEU A 129 -8.15 3.13 11.01
C LEU A 129 -7.80 1.89 11.84
N GLU A 130 -8.06 1.93 13.14
CA GLU A 130 -7.92 0.75 14.00
C GLU A 130 -8.95 -0.30 13.61
N LYS A 131 -10.19 0.11 13.31
CA LYS A 131 -11.28 -0.78 12.91
C LYS A 131 -11.14 -1.36 11.50
N THR A 132 -10.41 -0.69 10.62
CA THR A 132 -10.19 -1.12 9.22
C THR A 132 -8.79 -1.71 8.99
N LEU A 133 -7.99 -1.86 10.04
CA LEU A 133 -6.58 -2.28 9.97
C LEU A 133 -5.79 -1.48 8.92
N GLY A 134 -5.98 -0.17 8.96
CA GLY A 134 -5.26 0.79 8.14
C GLY A 134 -5.86 1.10 6.77
N PHE A 135 -6.93 0.45 6.34
CA PHE A 135 -7.63 0.74 5.07
C PHE A 135 -8.43 2.05 5.15
N ASP A 136 -8.42 2.85 4.07
CA ASP A 136 -9.15 4.11 3.94
C ASP A 136 -10.49 3.90 3.23
N SER A 137 -11.47 3.41 3.99
CA SER A 137 -12.82 3.08 3.51
C SER A 137 -13.60 4.32 3.08
N SER A 138 -14.27 4.24 1.94
CA SER A 138 -15.17 5.29 1.43
C SER A 138 -16.22 4.71 0.48
N ASP A 139 -17.48 5.07 0.68
CA ASP A 139 -18.58 4.74 -0.23
C ASP A 139 -18.88 5.88 -1.23
N ALA A 140 -18.09 6.95 -1.23
CA ALA A 140 -18.27 8.04 -2.16
C ALA A 140 -18.08 7.55 -3.61
N VAL A 141 -18.90 8.08 -4.53
CA VAL A 141 -18.80 7.78 -5.96
C VAL A 141 -18.61 9.08 -6.72
N GLN A 142 -17.52 9.15 -7.48
CA GLN A 142 -17.30 10.18 -8.48
C GLN A 142 -16.72 9.51 -9.72
N ALA A 143 -17.52 9.44 -10.76
CA ALA A 143 -17.20 8.73 -11.98
C ALA A 143 -16.01 9.32 -12.75
N TYR A 144 -15.18 8.44 -13.29
CA TYR A 144 -14.20 8.79 -14.31
C TYR A 144 -14.79 8.53 -15.70
N THR A 145 -14.78 9.54 -16.56
CA THR A 145 -15.52 9.51 -17.83
C THR A 145 -14.64 9.43 -19.09
N ASN A 146 -13.31 9.47 -18.93
CA ASN A 146 -12.40 9.51 -20.08
C ASN A 146 -11.96 8.11 -20.58
N GLY A 147 -12.55 7.04 -20.05
CA GLY A 147 -12.26 5.65 -20.44
C GLY A 147 -10.78 5.27 -20.21
N GLU A 148 -10.29 4.30 -20.98
CA GLU A 148 -8.94 3.76 -20.83
C GLU A 148 -7.87 4.55 -21.63
N SER A 149 -8.17 5.79 -22.02
CA SER A 149 -7.25 6.62 -22.83
C SER A 149 -5.89 6.86 -22.17
N TYR A 150 -5.82 6.82 -20.83
CA TYR A 150 -4.56 6.94 -20.07
C TYR A 150 -3.61 5.75 -20.32
N MET A 151 -4.12 4.58 -20.72
CA MET A 151 -3.35 3.39 -21.09
C MET A 151 -2.99 3.33 -22.57
N SER A 152 -3.40 4.32 -23.38
CA SER A 152 -2.98 4.39 -24.77
C SER A 152 -1.46 4.55 -24.89
N GLN A 153 -0.90 4.08 -26.03
CA GLN A 153 0.54 4.18 -26.25
C GLN A 153 1.02 5.63 -26.15
N THR A 154 2.06 5.84 -25.35
CA THR A 154 2.70 7.13 -25.15
C THR A 154 4.14 7.08 -25.65
N THR A 155 4.61 8.22 -26.20
CA THR A 155 6.04 8.42 -26.51
C THR A 155 6.86 8.78 -25.28
N LYS A 156 6.21 8.97 -24.12
CA LYS A 156 6.83 9.30 -22.86
C LYS A 156 7.59 8.09 -22.33
N ASN A 157 8.83 8.30 -21.93
CA ASN A 157 9.66 7.26 -21.35
C ASN A 157 9.68 7.47 -19.82
N ASP A 158 8.78 6.78 -19.12
CA ASP A 158 8.69 6.85 -17.66
C ASP A 158 9.53 5.72 -17.05
N GLU A 159 10.62 6.09 -16.38
CA GLU A 159 11.52 5.16 -15.70
C GLU A 159 11.61 5.50 -14.22
N MET A 160 11.87 4.48 -13.41
CA MET A 160 12.20 4.68 -11.99
C MET A 160 13.52 5.42 -11.84
N LYS A 161 13.61 6.34 -10.88
CA LYS A 161 14.88 6.99 -10.56
C LYS A 161 15.85 6.01 -9.89
N GLN A 162 17.14 6.27 -10.06
CA GLN A 162 18.22 5.44 -9.49
C GLN A 162 18.12 5.28 -7.97
N ASP A 163 17.68 6.32 -7.25
CA ASP A 163 17.50 6.21 -5.80
C ASP A 163 16.29 5.34 -5.45
N SER A 164 15.20 5.40 -6.23
CA SER A 164 14.05 4.50 -6.08
C SER A 164 14.45 3.05 -6.31
N LEU A 165 15.27 2.77 -7.35
CA LEU A 165 15.80 1.43 -7.59
C LEU A 165 16.64 0.91 -6.42
N LYS A 166 17.51 1.73 -5.84
CA LYS A 166 18.31 1.34 -4.66
C LYS A 166 17.43 1.02 -3.44
N TYR A 167 16.35 1.78 -3.23
CA TYR A 167 15.40 1.50 -2.15
C TYR A 167 14.63 0.21 -2.40
N LEU A 168 14.19 -0.02 -3.64
CA LEU A 168 13.54 -1.27 -4.02
C LEU A 168 14.47 -2.46 -3.80
N ASP A 169 15.70 -2.41 -4.31
CA ASP A 169 16.69 -3.48 -4.15
C ASP A 169 16.97 -3.78 -2.68
N TYR A 170 17.02 -2.76 -1.82
CA TYR A 170 17.15 -2.93 -0.38
C TYR A 170 15.95 -3.65 0.24
N ILE A 171 14.72 -3.23 -0.13
CA ILE A 171 13.47 -3.83 0.36
C ILE A 171 13.42 -5.30 -0.04
N LEU A 172 13.72 -5.62 -1.30
CA LEU A 172 13.74 -6.99 -1.83
C LEU A 172 14.77 -7.86 -1.09
N ALA A 173 15.96 -7.34 -0.83
CA ALA A 173 16.98 -8.04 -0.06
C ALA A 173 16.49 -8.35 1.37
N LYS A 174 15.85 -7.37 2.01
CA LYS A 174 15.29 -7.51 3.37
C LYS A 174 14.17 -8.54 3.41
N CYS A 175 13.27 -8.54 2.43
CA CYS A 175 12.22 -9.55 2.30
C CYS A 175 12.82 -10.95 2.12
N LYS A 176 13.80 -11.10 1.24
CA LYS A 176 14.50 -12.37 1.00
C LYS A 176 15.19 -12.91 2.27
N GLU A 177 15.86 -12.05 3.03
CA GLU A 177 16.51 -12.40 4.30
C GLU A 177 15.50 -12.97 5.33
N ASN A 178 14.23 -12.58 5.24
CA ASN A 178 13.17 -12.97 6.16
C ASN A 178 12.18 -13.99 5.58
N ASN A 179 12.48 -14.58 4.41
CA ASN A 179 11.58 -15.47 3.68
C ASN A 179 10.20 -14.86 3.41
N THR A 180 10.16 -13.56 3.14
CA THR A 180 8.95 -12.83 2.73
C THR A 180 8.90 -12.80 1.21
N GLU A 181 7.81 -13.32 0.64
CA GLU A 181 7.53 -13.20 -0.79
C GLU A 181 7.07 -11.76 -1.13
N VAL A 182 7.50 -11.25 -2.28
CA VAL A 182 7.10 -9.90 -2.72
C VAL A 182 6.26 -10.00 -3.98
N VAL A 183 5.12 -9.30 -3.98
CA VAL A 183 4.26 -9.13 -5.15
C VAL A 183 4.12 -7.64 -5.44
N ILE A 184 4.31 -7.23 -6.68
CA ILE A 184 4.05 -5.86 -7.11
C ILE A 184 2.68 -5.81 -7.77
N VAL A 185 1.85 -4.87 -7.33
CA VAL A 185 0.47 -4.71 -7.81
C VAL A 185 0.25 -3.26 -8.20
N THR A 186 -0.25 -3.01 -9.41
CA THR A 186 -0.73 -1.68 -9.79
C THR A 186 -2.24 -1.67 -9.88
N LEU A 187 -2.81 -0.62 -9.36
CA LEU A 187 -4.25 -0.45 -9.20
C LEU A 187 -4.83 0.43 -10.30
N PRO A 188 -6.12 0.33 -10.63
CA PRO A 188 -6.77 1.26 -11.53
C PRO A 188 -6.55 2.71 -11.11
N ASN A 189 -5.77 3.45 -11.91
CA ASN A 189 -5.40 4.83 -11.61
C ASN A 189 -5.16 5.61 -12.90
N SER A 190 -6.15 6.39 -13.33
CA SER A 190 -6.09 7.14 -14.59
C SER A 190 -5.15 8.34 -14.57
N ILE A 191 -4.67 8.75 -13.40
CA ILE A 191 -3.81 9.92 -13.20
C ILE A 191 -2.34 9.49 -13.04
N GLY A 192 -2.10 8.49 -12.20
CA GLY A 192 -0.77 8.03 -11.81
C GLY A 192 -0.19 6.91 -12.67
N TRP A 193 -0.96 6.33 -13.60
CA TRP A 193 -0.53 5.17 -14.39
C TRP A 193 -0.62 5.39 -15.89
N ASN A 194 0.16 4.67 -16.68
CA ASN A 194 0.14 4.70 -18.14
C ASN A 194 0.90 3.50 -18.74
N SER A 195 0.81 3.32 -20.06
CA SER A 195 1.44 2.22 -20.77
C SER A 195 2.97 2.18 -20.68
N SER A 196 3.63 3.33 -20.54
CA SER A 196 5.09 3.38 -20.41
C SER A 196 5.54 2.85 -19.05
N ARG A 197 4.86 3.26 -17.95
CA ARG A 197 5.11 2.75 -16.60
C ARG A 197 4.86 1.25 -16.52
N ASN A 198 3.76 0.77 -17.14
CA ASN A 198 3.48 -0.67 -17.25
C ASN A 198 4.63 -1.42 -17.94
N ALA A 199 5.03 -0.99 -19.13
CA ALA A 199 6.09 -1.66 -19.89
C ALA A 199 7.42 -1.69 -19.13
N TYR A 200 7.78 -0.59 -18.49
CA TYR A 200 8.98 -0.51 -17.65
C TYR A 200 8.92 -1.48 -16.48
N LEU A 201 7.82 -1.43 -15.72
CA LEU A 201 7.69 -2.24 -14.51
C LEU A 201 7.57 -3.74 -14.82
N ASN A 202 6.89 -4.10 -15.91
CA ASN A 202 6.80 -5.49 -16.36
C ASN A 202 8.21 -6.06 -16.70
N ASN A 203 9.06 -5.30 -17.38
CA ASN A 203 10.42 -5.72 -17.67
C ASN A 203 11.25 -5.81 -16.37
N LEU A 204 11.18 -4.80 -15.51
CA LEU A 204 11.87 -4.79 -14.23
C LEU A 204 11.51 -5.99 -13.35
N CYS A 205 10.24 -6.33 -13.27
CA CYS A 205 9.74 -7.47 -12.49
C CYS A 205 10.18 -8.80 -13.09
N LYS A 206 10.17 -8.94 -14.41
CA LYS A 206 10.71 -10.11 -15.12
C LYS A 206 12.19 -10.32 -14.81
N ASP A 207 12.98 -9.27 -14.91
CA ASP A 207 14.45 -9.34 -14.69
C ASP A 207 14.78 -9.71 -13.23
N ARG A 208 13.91 -9.39 -12.28
CA ARG A 208 14.06 -9.67 -10.85
C ARG A 208 13.30 -10.90 -10.36
N ASN A 209 12.56 -11.57 -11.26
CA ASN A 209 11.69 -12.69 -10.93
C ASN A 209 10.68 -12.34 -9.82
N ILE A 210 10.03 -11.18 -9.95
CA ILE A 210 8.99 -10.70 -9.05
C ILE A 210 7.64 -10.84 -9.74
N PRO A 211 6.63 -11.47 -9.10
CA PRO A 211 5.25 -11.44 -9.61
C PRO A 211 4.74 -10.01 -9.75
N PHE A 212 4.12 -9.71 -10.90
CA PHE A 212 3.56 -8.40 -11.20
C PHE A 212 2.13 -8.53 -11.72
N ILE A 213 1.21 -7.82 -11.08
CA ILE A 213 -0.22 -7.77 -11.46
C ILE A 213 -0.55 -6.32 -11.77
N ASP A 214 -1.02 -6.07 -13.00
CA ASP A 214 -1.51 -4.74 -13.41
C ASP A 214 -3.01 -4.75 -13.62
N PHE A 215 -3.77 -4.26 -12.64
CA PHE A 215 -5.22 -4.17 -12.72
C PHE A 215 -5.72 -3.17 -13.76
N ASN A 216 -4.88 -2.26 -14.24
CA ASN A 216 -5.25 -1.41 -15.37
C ASN A 216 -5.42 -2.19 -16.69
N LEU A 217 -4.87 -3.40 -16.76
CA LEU A 217 -5.07 -4.33 -17.87
C LEU A 217 -6.13 -5.40 -17.60
N LEU A 218 -6.61 -5.51 -16.37
CA LEU A 218 -7.54 -6.53 -15.89
C LEU A 218 -8.92 -5.98 -15.52
N LEU A 219 -9.25 -4.75 -15.94
CA LEU A 219 -10.51 -4.09 -15.57
C LEU A 219 -11.75 -4.96 -15.86
N ASN A 220 -11.77 -5.59 -17.03
CA ASN A 220 -12.88 -6.49 -17.41
C ASN A 220 -12.88 -7.79 -16.59
N ASP A 221 -11.71 -8.35 -16.29
CA ASP A 221 -11.60 -9.60 -15.55
C ASP A 221 -12.10 -9.46 -14.10
N VAL A 222 -11.90 -8.26 -13.51
CA VAL A 222 -12.41 -7.95 -12.17
C VAL A 222 -13.76 -7.21 -12.18
N ASN A 223 -14.36 -6.99 -13.34
CA ASN A 223 -15.59 -6.21 -13.49
C ASN A 223 -15.50 -4.80 -12.89
N PHE A 224 -14.36 -4.14 -13.01
CA PHE A 224 -14.16 -2.78 -12.51
C PHE A 224 -14.89 -1.78 -13.41
N ASP A 225 -15.72 -0.93 -12.82
CA ASP A 225 -16.51 0.07 -13.52
C ASP A 225 -16.11 1.49 -13.08
N TRP A 226 -15.51 2.25 -13.97
CA TRP A 226 -15.12 3.63 -13.75
C TRP A 226 -16.28 4.56 -13.36
N GLN A 227 -17.52 4.16 -13.59
CA GLN A 227 -18.72 4.95 -13.23
C GLN A 227 -19.06 4.81 -11.74
N THR A 228 -18.75 3.67 -11.12
CA THR A 228 -19.22 3.31 -9.78
C THR A 228 -18.11 3.01 -8.80
N ASP A 229 -16.91 2.67 -9.24
CA ASP A 229 -15.86 2.08 -8.40
C ASP A 229 -14.75 3.08 -8.00
N THR A 230 -14.90 4.36 -8.37
CA THR A 230 -13.98 5.43 -7.99
C THR A 230 -14.67 6.49 -7.15
N ARG A 231 -13.90 7.14 -6.24
CA ARG A 231 -14.43 8.16 -5.34
C ARG A 231 -14.05 9.60 -5.70
N ASP A 232 -13.14 9.79 -6.68
CA ASP A 232 -12.55 11.08 -7.02
C ASP A 232 -12.15 11.20 -8.49
N ALA A 233 -12.99 10.65 -9.36
CA ALA A 233 -12.83 10.70 -10.83
C ALA A 233 -11.56 9.99 -11.34
N GLY A 234 -11.20 8.84 -10.75
CA GLY A 234 -10.25 7.91 -11.33
C GLY A 234 -8.84 7.89 -10.73
N GLU A 235 -8.60 8.53 -9.58
CA GLU A 235 -7.34 8.42 -8.85
C GLU A 235 -7.42 7.34 -7.74
N HIS A 236 -8.48 7.37 -6.93
CA HIS A 236 -8.68 6.41 -5.85
C HIS A 236 -9.99 5.66 -6.02
N MET A 237 -9.97 4.39 -5.70
CA MET A 237 -11.19 3.59 -5.67
C MET A 237 -11.97 3.81 -4.36
N ASN A 238 -13.25 3.45 -4.42
CA ASN A 238 -14.12 3.35 -3.26
C ASN A 238 -14.22 1.89 -2.76
N ASN A 239 -15.10 1.62 -1.80
CA ASN A 239 -15.27 0.29 -1.24
C ASN A 239 -15.66 -0.76 -2.31
N SER A 240 -16.53 -0.42 -3.27
CA SER A 240 -16.91 -1.32 -4.36
C SER A 240 -15.72 -1.71 -5.24
N GLY A 241 -14.89 -0.73 -5.64
CA GLY A 241 -13.68 -0.99 -6.40
C GLY A 241 -12.66 -1.83 -5.60
N SER A 242 -12.48 -1.49 -4.32
CA SER A 242 -11.62 -2.25 -3.40
C SER A 242 -12.03 -3.71 -3.29
N GLU A 243 -13.30 -4.00 -3.07
CA GLU A 243 -13.85 -5.36 -2.96
C GLU A 243 -13.50 -6.22 -4.20
N LYS A 244 -13.70 -5.68 -5.40
CA LYS A 244 -13.39 -6.37 -6.66
C LYS A 244 -11.90 -6.72 -6.80
N ILE A 245 -11.04 -5.77 -6.45
CA ILE A 245 -9.58 -5.97 -6.47
C ILE A 245 -9.16 -7.00 -5.42
N MET A 246 -9.68 -6.89 -4.20
CA MET A 246 -9.32 -7.78 -3.10
C MET A 246 -9.81 -9.21 -3.34
N ASN A 247 -10.97 -9.39 -3.94
CA ASN A 247 -11.49 -10.70 -4.34
C ASN A 247 -10.54 -11.39 -5.34
N TYR A 248 -10.08 -10.67 -6.37
CA TYR A 248 -9.07 -11.21 -7.30
C TYR A 248 -7.77 -11.57 -6.57
N LEU A 249 -7.27 -10.69 -5.70
CA LEU A 249 -6.03 -10.95 -4.95
C LEU A 249 -6.18 -12.12 -3.99
N ALA A 250 -7.34 -12.31 -3.37
CA ALA A 250 -7.62 -13.46 -2.51
C ALA A 250 -7.47 -14.79 -3.29
N HIS A 251 -8.09 -14.90 -4.45
CA HIS A 251 -7.94 -16.06 -5.33
C HIS A 251 -6.49 -16.25 -5.79
N TYR A 252 -5.84 -15.17 -6.24
CA TYR A 252 -4.44 -15.22 -6.63
C TYR A 252 -3.54 -15.74 -5.51
N PHE A 253 -3.75 -15.30 -4.28
CA PHE A 253 -2.96 -15.76 -3.13
C PHE A 253 -3.23 -17.21 -2.78
N GLN A 254 -4.47 -17.68 -2.85
CA GLN A 254 -4.80 -19.09 -2.64
C GLN A 254 -4.14 -20.02 -3.66
N GLU A 255 -4.09 -19.61 -4.92
CA GLU A 255 -3.53 -20.43 -6.00
C GLU A 255 -1.99 -20.47 -5.98
N ASN A 256 -1.33 -19.37 -5.57
CA ASN A 256 0.11 -19.22 -5.73
C ASN A 256 0.90 -19.33 -4.42
N TYR A 257 0.24 -19.22 -3.25
CA TYR A 257 0.92 -19.20 -1.95
C TYR A 257 0.27 -20.12 -0.93
N HIS A 258 1.08 -20.70 -0.06
CA HIS A 258 0.60 -21.57 1.03
C HIS A 258 0.15 -20.71 2.24
N LEU A 259 -0.96 -20.00 2.08
CA LEU A 259 -1.60 -19.27 3.17
C LEU A 259 -2.63 -20.16 3.87
N ILE A 260 -2.72 -20.03 5.18
CA ILE A 260 -3.61 -20.83 6.02
C ILE A 260 -4.83 -20.00 6.39
N ASP A 261 -6.02 -20.57 6.24
CA ASP A 261 -7.24 -19.98 6.78
C ASP A 261 -7.17 -20.00 8.32
N CYS A 262 -7.09 -18.80 8.91
CA CYS A 262 -6.93 -18.60 10.34
C CYS A 262 -8.25 -18.37 11.09
N ARG A 263 -9.42 -18.42 10.44
CA ARG A 263 -10.74 -18.13 11.04
C ARG A 263 -11.11 -19.08 12.19
N ASN A 264 -10.57 -20.29 12.20
CA ASN A 264 -10.78 -21.25 13.27
C ASN A 264 -9.65 -21.28 14.32
N ASN A 265 -8.64 -20.44 14.18
CA ASN A 265 -7.52 -20.36 15.11
C ASN A 265 -7.82 -19.32 16.20
N VAL A 266 -7.76 -19.77 17.47
CA VAL A 266 -8.06 -18.92 18.64
C VAL A 266 -7.18 -17.66 18.73
N ASN A 267 -5.95 -17.70 18.21
CA ASN A 267 -5.06 -16.56 18.21
C ASN A 267 -5.52 -15.42 17.26
N TYR A 268 -6.49 -15.71 16.39
CA TYR A 268 -7.05 -14.75 15.44
C TYR A 268 -8.52 -14.41 15.76
N GLN A 269 -8.98 -14.65 16.98
CA GLN A 269 -10.35 -14.36 17.39
C GLN A 269 -10.70 -12.88 17.20
N LEU A 270 -9.75 -11.98 17.43
CA LEU A 270 -9.94 -10.53 17.22
C LEU A 270 -10.37 -10.21 15.77
N TRP A 271 -9.82 -10.92 14.79
CA TRP A 271 -10.20 -10.76 13.37
C TRP A 271 -11.65 -11.17 13.12
N ASN A 272 -12.07 -12.27 13.72
CA ASN A 272 -13.48 -12.71 13.64
C ASN A 272 -14.43 -11.72 14.32
N GLU A 273 -14.01 -11.11 15.43
CA GLU A 273 -14.81 -10.08 16.14
C GLU A 273 -14.89 -8.80 15.31
N MET A 274 -13.85 -8.42 14.59
CA MET A 274 -13.81 -7.22 13.77
C MET A 274 -14.55 -7.38 12.44
N PHE A 275 -14.39 -8.50 11.76
CA PHE A 275 -14.81 -8.66 10.37
C PHE A 275 -15.83 -9.77 10.13
N GLY A 276 -16.17 -10.56 11.16
CA GLY A 276 -16.93 -11.79 11.01
C GLY A 276 -16.09 -12.94 10.46
N LYS A 277 -16.67 -14.13 10.39
CA LYS A 277 -15.98 -15.33 9.88
C LYS A 277 -16.02 -15.48 8.36
N GLY A 278 -16.76 -14.60 7.67
CA GLY A 278 -17.12 -14.82 6.28
C GLY A 278 -18.19 -15.93 6.15
N GLU A 279 -18.80 -16.07 5.00
CA GLU A 279 -19.71 -17.18 4.68
C GLU A 279 -18.95 -18.40 4.16
#